data_68df6ae243be409065679550e5f79ae2
#
_entry.id   68df6ae243be409065679550e5f79ae2
#
_cell.length_a   1.000
_cell.length_b   1.000
_cell.length_c   1.000
_cell.angle_alpha   90.00
_cell.angle_beta   90.00
_cell.angle_gamma   90.00
#
_symmetry.space_group_name_H-M   'P 1'
#
loop_
_entity.id
_entity.type
_entity.pdbx_description
1 polymer ?
#
loop_
_entity_poly.entity_id
_entity_poly.type
_entity_poly.pdbx_seq_one_letter_code
_entity_poly.pdbx_strand_id
1 'polypeptide(L)'
;NNFVVIIVESLSTEYVKSLNGLEVGYAPFVDSLVAHSTVFKNGFANGHRSIEGIAAIAASIPTLMYEPYSTSRYAGNRINSLANVLNEEGYFTSFLHGGNKNSMNFESFSGQAGYEVFYDRDDYPFPDEHYDGIWGISDHYMLNHAVDLYSEYKKPFFSTIFTLSSHHPYTIPEEYQNRFPKGTLPIHESIGYTDQALREFFAKASKTDWYDNTLFVITADHTSLSEHAQFQTKLGSLRIPIILFQPTDSLLLGVKSQVIQQIDIMPTVLDLLGYHKPYFSFGVNAFDSTASHTAIAFKHDQ
;
A
#
# COMPACT_ATOMS: atom_id res chain seq x y z
N ASN A 1 10.45 4.87 16.57
CA ASN A 1 10.32 4.07 15.33
C ASN A 1 9.65 4.91 14.26
N ASN A 2 10.03 4.71 13.01
CA ASN A 2 9.30 5.27 11.87
C ASN A 2 8.31 4.23 11.33
N PHE A 3 7.39 4.69 10.49
CA PHE A 3 6.42 3.82 9.87
C PHE A 3 6.16 4.22 8.41
N VAL A 4 6.22 3.26 7.50
CA VAL A 4 5.96 3.48 6.06
C VAL A 4 4.94 2.46 5.56
N VAL A 5 3.88 2.94 4.95
CA VAL A 5 2.93 2.11 4.18
C VAL A 5 3.21 2.30 2.70
N ILE A 6 3.54 1.22 2.01
CA ILE A 6 3.68 1.19 0.55
C ILE A 6 2.46 0.49 -0.02
N ILE A 7 1.61 1.26 -0.67
CA ILE A 7 0.42 0.76 -1.37
C ILE A 7 0.81 0.58 -2.83
N VAL A 8 0.87 -0.66 -3.28
CA VAL A 8 1.22 -1.00 -4.67
C VAL A 8 -0.07 -1.09 -5.48
N GLU A 9 -0.18 -0.22 -6.48
CA GLU A 9 -1.31 -0.17 -7.39
C GLU A 9 -1.60 -1.55 -7.98
N SER A 10 -2.83 -2.05 -7.81
CA SER A 10 -3.36 -3.26 -8.43
C SER A 10 -2.60 -4.57 -8.12
N LEU A 11 -1.81 -4.66 -7.04
CA LEU A 11 -1.02 -5.84 -6.71
C LEU A 11 -1.89 -6.98 -6.16
N SER A 12 -2.27 -7.91 -7.03
CA SER A 12 -2.96 -9.15 -6.62
C SER A 12 -2.00 -10.14 -5.95
N THR A 13 -2.51 -10.90 -4.98
CA THR A 13 -1.81 -12.10 -4.47
C THR A 13 -1.42 -13.07 -5.59
N GLU A 14 -2.16 -13.11 -6.70
CA GLU A 14 -1.86 -13.94 -7.87
C GLU A 14 -0.47 -13.69 -8.44
N TYR A 15 0.03 -12.45 -8.36
CA TYR A 15 1.32 -12.06 -8.95
C TYR A 15 2.52 -12.38 -8.04
N VAL A 16 2.29 -12.76 -6.79
CA VAL A 16 3.33 -13.08 -5.79
C VAL A 16 3.43 -14.59 -5.63
N LYS A 17 4.49 -15.21 -6.18
CA LYS A 17 4.66 -16.67 -6.28
C LYS A 17 4.57 -17.36 -4.92
N SER A 18 5.20 -16.82 -3.90
CA SER A 18 5.22 -17.40 -2.55
C SER A 18 3.84 -17.42 -1.86
N LEU A 19 2.86 -16.65 -2.38
CA LEU A 19 1.53 -16.50 -1.78
C LEU A 19 0.40 -17.08 -2.62
N ASN A 20 0.62 -17.26 -3.93
CA ASN A 20 -0.45 -17.63 -4.86
C ASN A 20 -0.72 -19.13 -4.95
N GLY A 21 0.22 -19.97 -4.52
CA GLY A 21 0.14 -21.43 -4.65
C GLY A 21 0.38 -21.93 -6.08
N LEU A 22 0.97 -21.09 -6.95
CA LEU A 22 1.30 -21.40 -8.34
C LEU A 22 2.83 -21.47 -8.52
N GLU A 23 3.26 -21.99 -9.69
CA GLU A 23 4.69 -22.03 -10.03
C GLU A 23 5.21 -20.73 -10.63
N VAL A 24 4.33 -19.79 -10.98
CA VAL A 24 4.65 -18.53 -11.64
C VAL A 24 4.26 -17.35 -10.74
N GLY A 25 5.07 -16.29 -10.78
CA GLY A 25 4.80 -14.98 -10.17
C GLY A 25 5.55 -13.90 -10.94
N TYR A 26 5.21 -12.65 -10.70
CA TYR A 26 5.75 -11.50 -11.44
C TYR A 26 6.43 -10.48 -10.52
N ALA A 27 6.45 -10.73 -9.21
CA ALA A 27 7.02 -9.86 -8.20
C ALA A 27 8.12 -10.56 -7.37
N PRO A 28 9.29 -10.88 -7.97
CA PRO A 28 10.34 -11.67 -7.32
C PRO A 28 11.03 -10.94 -6.14
N PHE A 29 11.02 -9.61 -6.09
CA PHE A 29 11.51 -8.88 -4.94
C PHE A 29 10.53 -8.96 -3.77
N VAL A 30 9.24 -8.77 -4.02
CA VAL A 30 8.18 -8.99 -3.00
C VAL A 30 8.26 -10.42 -2.48
N ASP A 31 8.47 -11.43 -3.34
CA ASP A 31 8.70 -12.83 -2.92
C ASP A 31 9.90 -12.95 -1.96
N SER A 32 10.98 -12.21 -2.21
CA SER A 32 12.15 -12.21 -1.32
C SER A 32 11.84 -11.53 0.03
N LEU A 33 11.01 -10.49 0.06
CA LEU A 33 10.59 -9.84 1.30
C LEU A 33 9.69 -10.76 2.14
N VAL A 34 8.82 -11.54 1.51
CA VAL A 34 7.97 -12.52 2.20
C VAL A 34 8.78 -13.45 3.10
N ALA A 35 9.96 -13.87 2.66
CA ALA A 35 10.84 -14.75 3.44
C ALA A 35 11.40 -14.10 4.72
N HIS A 36 11.37 -12.77 4.80
CA HIS A 36 11.93 -11.97 5.91
C HIS A 36 10.88 -11.13 6.63
N SER A 37 9.60 -11.48 6.52
CA SER A 37 8.47 -10.69 6.98
C SER A 37 7.42 -11.52 7.72
N THR A 38 6.53 -10.86 8.45
CA THR A 38 5.22 -11.44 8.75
C THR A 38 4.30 -11.20 7.57
N VAL A 39 3.72 -12.28 7.06
CA VAL A 39 2.84 -12.24 5.91
C VAL A 39 1.54 -12.97 6.23
N PHE A 40 0.43 -12.36 5.86
CA PHE A 40 -0.89 -12.98 6.03
C PHE A 40 -1.31 -13.65 4.72
N LYS A 41 -1.42 -14.98 4.76
CA LYS A 41 -1.81 -15.78 3.59
C LYS A 41 -3.20 -15.43 3.07
N ASN A 42 -4.09 -14.97 3.94
CA ASN A 42 -5.48 -14.64 3.64
C ASN A 42 -5.73 -13.14 3.80
N GLY A 43 -5.01 -12.33 3.01
CA GLY A 43 -5.17 -10.88 2.92
C GLY A 43 -6.25 -10.48 1.91
N PHE A 44 -7.12 -9.52 2.26
CA PHE A 44 -8.23 -9.08 1.42
C PHE A 44 -8.32 -7.57 1.32
N ALA A 45 -8.62 -7.10 0.11
CA ALA A 45 -9.03 -5.73 -0.13
C ALA A 45 -10.48 -5.49 0.36
N ASN A 46 -10.76 -4.28 0.82
CA ASN A 46 -12.11 -3.86 1.21
C ASN A 46 -12.89 -3.19 0.08
N GLY A 47 -12.31 -3.10 -1.12
CA GLY A 47 -12.91 -2.49 -2.28
C GLY A 47 -12.25 -2.96 -3.58
N HIS A 48 -12.73 -2.42 -4.70
CA HIS A 48 -12.25 -2.71 -6.05
C HIS A 48 -11.61 -1.51 -6.74
N ARG A 49 -11.50 -0.37 -6.05
CA ARG A 49 -10.98 0.89 -6.57
C ARG A 49 -9.99 1.51 -5.58
N SER A 50 -8.98 2.20 -6.09
CA SER A 50 -7.93 2.83 -5.26
C SER A 50 -8.51 3.78 -4.21
N ILE A 51 -9.51 4.57 -4.57
CA ILE A 51 -10.20 5.49 -3.65
C ILE A 51 -10.86 4.78 -2.45
N GLU A 52 -11.20 3.51 -2.60
CA GLU A 52 -11.76 2.66 -1.54
C GLU A 52 -10.66 2.05 -0.67
N GLY A 53 -9.64 1.46 -1.32
CA GLY A 53 -8.52 0.83 -0.63
C GLY A 53 -7.71 1.80 0.22
N ILE A 54 -7.48 3.02 -0.27
CA ILE A 54 -6.74 4.05 0.48
C ILE A 54 -7.49 4.47 1.75
N ALA A 55 -8.81 4.65 1.69
CA ALA A 55 -9.61 4.95 2.88
C ALA A 55 -9.61 3.79 3.90
N ALA A 56 -9.64 2.55 3.41
CA ALA A 56 -9.56 1.37 4.26
C ALA A 56 -8.20 1.25 4.97
N ILE A 57 -7.10 1.48 4.25
CA ILE A 57 -5.75 1.37 4.80
C ILE A 57 -5.46 2.53 5.76
N ALA A 58 -5.70 3.76 5.34
CA ALA A 58 -5.31 4.96 6.11
C ALA A 58 -6.20 5.22 7.33
N ALA A 59 -7.48 4.88 7.26
CA ALA A 59 -8.47 5.25 8.28
C ALA A 59 -9.37 4.09 8.73
N SER A 60 -9.05 2.86 8.36
CA SER A 60 -9.85 1.67 8.70
C SER A 60 -11.34 1.79 8.29
N ILE A 61 -11.64 2.50 7.19
CA ILE A 61 -13.01 2.71 6.70
C ILE A 61 -13.31 1.71 5.58
N PRO A 62 -14.19 0.70 5.81
CA PRO A 62 -14.54 -0.26 4.77
C PRO A 62 -15.47 0.36 3.73
N THR A 63 -15.44 -0.17 2.51
CA THR A 63 -16.44 0.15 1.49
C THR A 63 -17.73 -0.62 1.79
N LEU A 64 -18.78 0.10 2.17
CA LEU A 64 -20.11 -0.46 2.50
C LEU A 64 -21.24 0.20 1.72
N MET A 65 -20.93 1.02 0.72
CA MET A 65 -21.91 1.75 -0.10
C MET A 65 -21.35 1.95 -1.52
N TYR A 66 -22.24 2.30 -2.46
CA TYR A 66 -21.86 2.52 -3.87
C TYR A 66 -20.90 3.69 -4.07
N GLU A 67 -21.11 4.76 -3.32
CA GLU A 67 -20.25 5.94 -3.38
C GLU A 67 -19.04 5.77 -2.45
N PRO A 68 -17.81 5.99 -2.93
CA PRO A 68 -16.63 5.94 -2.07
C PRO A 68 -16.72 6.97 -0.94
N TYR A 69 -16.19 6.63 0.22
CA TYR A 69 -16.22 7.50 1.40
C TYR A 69 -15.75 8.94 1.09
N SER A 70 -14.60 9.09 0.43
CA SER A 70 -13.94 10.39 0.18
C SER A 70 -14.67 11.30 -0.82
N THR A 71 -15.65 10.78 -1.55
CA THR A 71 -16.51 11.57 -2.46
C THR A 71 -17.97 11.64 -1.98
N SER A 72 -18.30 10.91 -0.91
CA SER A 72 -19.66 10.84 -0.38
C SER A 72 -20.00 12.07 0.47
N ARG A 73 -21.28 12.19 0.82
CA ARG A 73 -21.76 13.18 1.80
C ARG A 73 -21.09 13.08 3.18
N TYR A 74 -20.40 11.98 3.46
CA TYR A 74 -19.71 11.72 4.72
C TYR A 74 -18.24 12.16 4.67
N ALA A 75 -17.73 12.57 3.51
CA ALA A 75 -16.33 12.97 3.32
C ALA A 75 -15.87 14.09 4.25
N GLY A 76 -16.78 14.95 4.75
CA GLY A 76 -16.47 16.00 5.72
C GLY A 76 -16.52 15.58 7.19
N ASN A 77 -16.81 14.31 7.51
CA ASN A 77 -16.85 13.85 8.89
C ASN A 77 -15.46 13.74 9.49
N ARG A 78 -15.35 14.04 10.79
CA ARG A 78 -14.12 13.75 11.53
C ARG A 78 -13.91 12.24 11.61
N ILE A 79 -12.72 11.78 11.25
CA ILE A 79 -12.32 10.37 11.28
C ILE A 79 -11.10 10.16 12.17
N ASN A 80 -10.94 8.96 12.69
CA ASN A 80 -9.64 8.50 13.15
C ASN A 80 -8.89 7.89 11.95
N SER A 81 -7.60 8.19 11.86
CA SER A 81 -6.72 7.66 10.83
C SER A 81 -5.34 7.43 11.43
N LEU A 82 -4.50 6.69 10.76
CA LEU A 82 -3.09 6.52 11.14
C LEU A 82 -2.39 7.88 11.28
N ALA A 83 -2.58 8.79 10.32
CA ALA A 83 -1.92 10.09 10.37
C ALA A 83 -2.40 10.95 11.55
N ASN A 84 -3.72 11.05 11.78
CA ASN A 84 -4.25 11.80 12.92
C ASN A 84 -3.71 11.29 14.26
N VAL A 85 -3.73 9.96 14.46
CA VAL A 85 -3.27 9.33 15.70
C VAL A 85 -1.77 9.53 15.89
N LEU A 86 -0.97 9.36 14.85
CA LEU A 86 0.49 9.48 14.95
C LEU A 86 0.95 10.94 15.05
N ASN A 87 0.23 11.91 14.47
CA ASN A 87 0.48 13.34 14.72
C ASN A 87 0.35 13.69 16.20
N GLU A 88 -0.67 13.15 16.89
CA GLU A 88 -0.84 13.37 18.34
C GLU A 88 0.33 12.79 19.15
N GLU A 89 1.06 11.80 18.61
CA GLU A 89 2.28 11.23 19.19
C GLU A 89 3.57 11.93 18.71
N GLY A 90 3.46 13.03 17.95
CA GLY A 90 4.57 13.85 17.51
C GLY A 90 5.30 13.37 16.26
N TYR A 91 4.72 12.44 15.50
CA TYR A 91 5.23 12.05 14.20
C TYR A 91 5.01 13.16 13.17
N PHE A 92 5.93 13.28 12.23
CA PHE A 92 5.68 13.99 10.97
C PHE A 92 4.96 13.05 10.01
N THR A 93 3.87 13.49 9.37
CA THR A 93 3.06 12.61 8.53
C THR A 93 2.97 13.12 7.09
N SER A 94 3.24 12.22 6.12
CA SER A 94 3.23 12.54 4.70
C SER A 94 2.51 11.48 3.87
N PHE A 95 1.88 11.93 2.79
CA PHE A 95 1.33 11.07 1.76
C PHE A 95 2.00 11.42 0.42
N LEU A 96 2.57 10.43 -0.26
CA LEU A 96 3.25 10.58 -1.54
C LEU A 96 2.49 9.83 -2.63
N HIS A 97 2.21 10.53 -3.73
CA HIS A 97 1.62 9.96 -4.93
C HIS A 97 2.15 10.69 -6.16
N GLY A 98 2.73 9.96 -7.11
CA GLY A 98 3.33 10.54 -8.30
C GLY A 98 2.32 11.18 -9.28
N GLY A 99 1.02 11.03 -9.07
CA GLY A 99 -0.05 11.62 -9.88
C GLY A 99 -0.35 13.07 -9.52
N ASN A 100 -1.29 13.67 -10.26
CA ASN A 100 -1.75 15.03 -9.98
C ASN A 100 -2.57 15.05 -8.68
N LYS A 101 -2.44 16.12 -7.90
CA LYS A 101 -3.13 16.30 -6.61
C LYS A 101 -4.66 16.16 -6.66
N ASN A 102 -5.26 16.52 -7.77
CA ASN A 102 -6.71 16.40 -7.98
C ASN A 102 -7.16 14.96 -8.31
N SER A 103 -6.22 14.01 -8.48
CA SER A 103 -6.56 12.62 -8.78
C SER A 103 -7.36 11.99 -7.66
N MET A 104 -8.54 11.46 -7.98
CA MET A 104 -9.43 10.70 -7.08
C MET A 104 -9.66 11.35 -5.69
N ASN A 105 -9.56 12.67 -5.59
CA ASN A 105 -9.73 13.44 -4.34
C ASN A 105 -8.71 13.09 -3.24
N PHE A 106 -7.53 12.57 -3.59
CA PHE A 106 -6.54 12.11 -2.61
C PHE A 106 -5.97 13.24 -1.75
N GLU A 107 -5.71 14.43 -2.31
CA GLU A 107 -5.25 15.59 -1.53
C GLU A 107 -6.27 15.97 -0.44
N SER A 108 -7.54 16.08 -0.80
CA SER A 108 -8.60 16.41 0.16
C SER A 108 -8.77 15.33 1.22
N PHE A 109 -8.74 14.05 0.82
CA PHE A 109 -8.82 12.94 1.76
C PHE A 109 -7.60 12.88 2.69
N SER A 110 -6.38 13.06 2.17
CA SER A 110 -5.17 13.04 2.99
C SER A 110 -5.16 14.17 4.02
N GLY A 111 -5.58 15.37 3.63
CA GLY A 111 -5.75 16.50 4.57
C GLY A 111 -6.77 16.18 5.68
N GLN A 112 -7.91 15.56 5.33
CA GLN A 112 -8.92 15.13 6.30
C GLN A 112 -8.41 14.00 7.19
N ALA A 113 -7.64 13.07 6.64
CA ALA A 113 -6.99 11.99 7.37
C ALA A 113 -5.82 12.49 8.23
N GLY A 114 -5.47 13.79 8.16
CA GLY A 114 -4.49 14.43 9.04
C GLY A 114 -3.04 14.30 8.60
N TYR A 115 -2.76 13.95 7.35
CA TYR A 115 -1.40 14.07 6.83
C TYR A 115 -0.99 15.55 6.81
N GLU A 116 0.20 15.85 7.36
CA GLU A 116 0.73 17.21 7.37
C GLU A 116 1.12 17.69 5.97
N VAL A 117 1.57 16.77 5.12
CA VAL A 117 1.98 17.07 3.74
C VAL A 117 1.45 16.00 2.79
N PHE A 118 0.91 16.44 1.66
CA PHE A 118 0.62 15.61 0.49
C PHE A 118 1.58 16.02 -0.62
N TYR A 119 2.46 15.10 -1.03
CA TYR A 119 3.37 15.28 -2.15
C TYR A 119 2.76 14.69 -3.41
N ASP A 120 2.62 15.52 -4.44
CA ASP A 120 2.12 15.14 -5.75
C ASP A 120 3.20 15.28 -6.85
N ARG A 121 2.78 15.16 -8.10
CA ARG A 121 3.67 15.32 -9.25
C ARG A 121 4.41 16.66 -9.25
N ASP A 122 3.73 17.76 -8.88
CA ASP A 122 4.29 19.11 -8.97
C ASP A 122 5.37 19.36 -7.88
N ASP A 123 5.35 18.58 -6.81
CA ASP A 123 6.36 18.62 -5.73
C ASP A 123 7.61 17.80 -6.06
N TYR A 124 7.57 17.00 -7.14
CA TYR A 124 8.70 16.20 -7.56
C TYR A 124 9.74 17.06 -8.30
N PRO A 125 11.08 16.87 -8.09
CA PRO A 125 12.12 17.75 -8.63
C PRO A 125 12.17 17.85 -10.16
N PHE A 126 11.72 16.80 -10.87
CA PHE A 126 11.79 16.69 -12.34
C PHE A 126 10.44 16.23 -12.92
N PRO A 127 9.36 17.00 -12.71
CA PRO A 127 8.01 16.51 -12.98
C PRO A 127 7.72 16.22 -14.45
N ASP A 128 8.38 16.94 -15.37
CA ASP A 128 8.15 16.75 -16.82
C ASP A 128 9.06 15.68 -17.43
N GLU A 129 10.29 15.52 -16.91
CA GLU A 129 11.28 14.57 -17.41
C GLU A 129 10.91 13.13 -17.06
N HIS A 130 10.36 12.92 -15.85
CA HIS A 130 10.05 11.58 -15.31
C HIS A 130 8.56 11.23 -15.38
N TYR A 131 7.79 12.04 -16.11
CA TYR A 131 6.37 11.81 -16.34
C TYR A 131 6.14 10.65 -17.32
N ASP A 132 5.28 9.73 -16.96
CA ASP A 132 4.92 8.56 -17.76
C ASP A 132 4.05 8.89 -19.00
N GLY A 133 3.64 10.15 -19.15
CA GLY A 133 2.80 10.65 -20.23
C GLY A 133 1.28 10.52 -19.96
N ILE A 134 0.85 9.91 -18.86
CA ILE A 134 -0.56 9.58 -18.60
C ILE A 134 -0.95 9.89 -17.16
N TRP A 135 -0.33 9.23 -16.19
CA TRP A 135 -0.76 9.27 -14.80
C TRP A 135 0.11 10.15 -13.92
N GLY A 136 1.46 10.05 -14.07
CA GLY A 136 2.35 10.81 -13.21
C GLY A 136 3.80 10.38 -13.30
N ILE A 137 4.52 10.57 -12.20
CA ILE A 137 5.93 10.19 -12.08
C ILE A 137 6.03 8.68 -11.98
N SER A 138 6.85 8.08 -12.83
CA SER A 138 7.09 6.64 -12.83
C SER A 138 7.62 6.14 -11.49
N ASP A 139 7.18 4.95 -11.05
CA ASP A 139 7.35 4.45 -9.68
C ASP A 139 8.79 4.47 -9.16
N HIS A 140 9.78 4.07 -9.98
CA HIS A 140 11.17 4.02 -9.50
C HIS A 140 11.74 5.40 -9.18
N TYR A 141 11.34 6.44 -9.92
CA TYR A 141 11.75 7.82 -9.63
C TYR A 141 11.07 8.32 -8.36
N MET A 142 9.74 8.12 -8.24
CA MET A 142 8.97 8.55 -7.07
C MET A 142 9.45 7.85 -5.79
N LEU A 143 9.64 6.54 -5.83
CA LEU A 143 10.11 5.76 -4.69
C LEU A 143 11.53 6.14 -4.27
N ASN A 144 12.45 6.35 -5.22
CA ASN A 144 13.79 6.81 -4.91
C ASN A 144 13.80 8.22 -4.31
N HIS A 145 12.94 9.12 -4.79
CA HIS A 145 12.79 10.46 -4.21
C HIS A 145 12.22 10.41 -2.77
N ALA A 146 11.29 9.49 -2.49
CA ALA A 146 10.79 9.29 -1.14
C ALA A 146 11.90 8.97 -0.13
N VAL A 147 12.92 8.18 -0.52
CA VAL A 147 14.07 7.89 0.35
C VAL A 147 14.85 9.17 0.68
N ASP A 148 15.02 10.07 -0.29
CA ASP A 148 15.71 11.35 -0.08
C ASP A 148 14.90 12.24 0.87
N LEU A 149 13.59 12.37 0.67
CA LEU A 149 12.69 13.13 1.54
C LEU A 149 12.73 12.61 2.99
N TYR A 150 12.65 11.29 3.19
CA TYR A 150 12.68 10.71 4.54
C TYR A 150 14.00 10.96 5.26
N SER A 151 15.11 11.06 4.53
CA SER A 151 16.42 11.39 5.10
C SER A 151 16.51 12.85 5.57
N GLU A 152 15.63 13.72 5.10
CA GLU A 152 15.52 15.12 5.54
C GLU A 152 14.64 15.31 6.77
N TYR A 153 13.78 14.34 7.11
CA TYR A 153 12.86 14.46 8.23
C TYR A 153 13.60 14.46 9.57
N LYS A 154 13.20 15.36 10.47
CA LYS A 154 13.87 15.58 11.76
C LYS A 154 13.14 14.96 12.95
N LYS A 155 11.96 14.43 12.74
CA LYS A 155 11.11 13.77 13.72
C LYS A 155 10.89 12.32 13.30
N PRO A 156 10.46 11.43 14.21
CA PRO A 156 9.85 10.17 13.78
C PRO A 156 8.76 10.46 12.75
N PHE A 157 8.64 9.64 11.74
CA PHE A 157 7.70 9.91 10.66
C PHE A 157 6.80 8.71 10.35
N PHE A 158 5.62 9.03 9.88
CA PHE A 158 4.72 8.14 9.19
C PHE A 158 4.53 8.61 7.76
N SER A 159 4.72 7.74 6.80
CA SER A 159 4.50 8.06 5.40
C SER A 159 3.70 6.98 4.69
N THR A 160 2.76 7.39 3.87
CA THR A 160 2.09 6.54 2.90
C THR A 160 2.62 6.86 1.51
N ILE A 161 3.05 5.83 0.79
CA ILE A 161 3.41 5.91 -0.63
C ILE A 161 2.38 5.10 -1.42
N PHE A 162 1.82 5.71 -2.46
CA PHE A 162 0.94 5.02 -3.39
C PHE A 162 1.54 5.04 -4.80
N THR A 163 1.88 3.86 -5.34
CA THR A 163 2.44 3.70 -6.68
C THR A 163 1.38 3.85 -7.78
N LEU A 164 1.79 3.95 -9.04
CA LEU A 164 0.86 4.18 -10.15
C LEU A 164 1.21 3.41 -11.44
N SER A 165 2.44 2.93 -11.62
CA SER A 165 2.89 2.43 -12.93
C SER A 165 2.24 1.10 -13.35
N SER A 166 1.67 0.34 -12.41
CA SER A 166 0.86 -0.85 -12.70
C SER A 166 -0.62 -0.56 -12.98
N HIS A 167 -1.02 0.73 -13.09
CA HIS A 167 -2.33 1.13 -13.59
C HIS A 167 -2.39 1.05 -15.12
N HIS A 168 -3.57 0.73 -15.68
CA HIS A 168 -3.78 0.78 -17.13
C HIS A 168 -3.44 2.18 -17.69
N PRO A 169 -2.70 2.32 -18.79
CA PRO A 169 -2.34 1.32 -19.81
C PRO A 169 -1.01 0.58 -19.56
N TYR A 170 -0.48 0.55 -18.32
CA TYR A 170 0.70 -0.22 -17.94
C TYR A 170 2.00 0.30 -18.57
N THR A 171 2.18 1.62 -18.51
CA THR A 171 3.35 2.29 -19.09
C THR A 171 4.62 1.94 -18.33
N ILE A 172 5.64 1.49 -19.06
CA ILE A 172 6.96 1.18 -18.52
C ILE A 172 7.98 2.12 -19.17
N PRO A 173 8.83 2.83 -18.39
CA PRO A 173 9.88 3.68 -18.91
C PRO A 173 10.81 2.94 -19.90
N GLU A 174 11.32 3.67 -20.91
CA GLU A 174 12.08 3.09 -22.02
C GLU A 174 13.27 2.25 -21.55
N GLU A 175 13.97 2.69 -20.51
CA GLU A 175 15.13 2.01 -19.92
C GLU A 175 14.77 0.68 -19.23
N TYR A 176 13.50 0.44 -18.90
CA TYR A 176 13.01 -0.80 -18.28
C TYR A 176 12.22 -1.69 -19.23
N GLN A 177 11.91 -1.25 -20.44
CA GLN A 177 11.17 -2.05 -21.41
C GLN A 177 11.88 -3.37 -21.74
N ASN A 178 11.09 -4.43 -21.90
CA ASN A 178 11.55 -5.78 -22.21
C ASN A 178 12.51 -6.41 -21.18
N ARG A 179 12.57 -5.90 -19.96
CA ARG A 179 13.38 -6.50 -18.88
C ARG A 179 12.61 -7.51 -18.02
N PHE A 180 11.29 -7.49 -18.07
CA PHE A 180 10.42 -8.30 -17.20
C PHE A 180 9.62 -9.29 -18.02
N PRO A 181 9.16 -10.42 -17.39
CA PRO A 181 8.28 -11.36 -18.05
C PRO A 181 6.98 -10.70 -18.49
N LYS A 182 6.63 -10.81 -19.76
CA LYS A 182 5.38 -10.24 -20.29
C LYS A 182 4.14 -10.98 -19.81
N GLY A 183 4.30 -12.27 -19.47
CA GLY A 183 3.17 -13.10 -19.06
C GLY A 183 2.07 -13.16 -20.11
N THR A 184 0.85 -13.43 -19.67
CA THR A 184 -0.35 -13.54 -20.50
C THR A 184 -1.28 -12.33 -20.39
N LEU A 185 -1.15 -11.53 -19.32
CA LEU A 185 -1.94 -10.33 -19.10
C LEU A 185 -1.09 -9.06 -19.26
N PRO A 186 -1.66 -7.97 -19.79
CA PRO A 186 -0.91 -6.73 -20.03
C PRO A 186 -0.25 -6.14 -18.77
N ILE A 187 -0.83 -6.41 -17.59
CA ILE A 187 -0.33 -5.91 -16.30
C ILE A 187 0.96 -6.63 -15.84
N HIS A 188 1.25 -7.85 -16.30
CA HIS A 188 2.33 -8.66 -15.72
C HIS A 188 3.70 -7.99 -15.85
N GLU A 189 4.01 -7.42 -17.02
CA GLU A 189 5.30 -6.72 -17.22
C GLU A 189 5.43 -5.48 -16.35
N SER A 190 4.33 -4.72 -16.14
CA SER A 190 4.33 -3.53 -15.28
C SER A 190 4.44 -3.89 -13.79
N ILE A 191 3.88 -5.01 -13.35
CA ILE A 191 4.11 -5.54 -12.00
C ILE A 191 5.59 -5.86 -11.80
N GLY A 192 6.25 -6.50 -12.79
CA GLY A 192 7.69 -6.75 -12.74
C GLY A 192 8.51 -5.46 -12.65
N TYR A 193 8.09 -4.40 -13.36
CA TYR A 193 8.71 -3.09 -13.27
C TYR A 193 8.50 -2.44 -11.88
N THR A 194 7.29 -2.42 -11.35
CA THR A 194 7.02 -1.87 -10.01
C THR A 194 7.76 -2.66 -8.92
N ASP A 195 7.86 -3.99 -9.05
CA ASP A 195 8.66 -4.84 -8.17
C ASP A 195 10.16 -4.46 -8.19
N GLN A 196 10.70 -4.15 -9.37
CA GLN A 196 12.06 -3.63 -9.51
C GLN A 196 12.21 -2.25 -8.86
N ALA A 197 11.23 -1.37 -9.02
CA ALA A 197 11.22 -0.05 -8.37
C ALA A 197 11.22 -0.18 -6.84
N LEU A 198 10.47 -1.13 -6.29
CA LEU A 198 10.53 -1.48 -4.86
C LEU A 198 11.90 -1.99 -4.44
N ARG A 199 12.52 -2.87 -5.23
CA ARG A 199 13.89 -3.36 -4.98
C ARG A 199 14.88 -2.20 -4.87
N GLU A 200 14.81 -1.24 -5.78
CA GLU A 200 15.67 -0.06 -5.78
C GLU A 200 15.43 0.85 -4.57
N PHE A 201 14.17 1.07 -4.22
CA PHE A 201 13.79 1.78 -3.00
C PHE A 201 14.44 1.14 -1.76
N PHE A 202 14.25 -0.14 -1.54
CA PHE A 202 14.78 -0.84 -0.38
C PHE A 202 16.32 -0.89 -0.40
N ALA A 203 16.94 -1.05 -1.57
CA ALA A 203 18.40 -1.01 -1.72
C ALA A 203 19.00 0.38 -1.41
N LYS A 204 18.28 1.46 -1.71
CA LYS A 204 18.66 2.83 -1.36
C LYS A 204 18.37 3.11 0.11
N ALA A 205 17.17 2.77 0.59
CA ALA A 205 16.75 2.96 1.97
C ALA A 205 17.67 2.25 2.98
N SER A 206 18.14 1.04 2.68
CA SER A 206 19.03 0.27 3.56
C SER A 206 20.38 0.93 3.83
N LYS A 207 20.70 2.04 3.17
CA LYS A 207 21.92 2.82 3.38
C LYS A 207 21.70 4.06 4.24
N THR A 208 20.48 4.28 4.71
CA THR A 208 20.08 5.44 5.50
C THR A 208 19.96 5.11 6.99
N ASP A 209 20.13 6.11 7.84
CA ASP A 209 20.07 5.96 9.30
C ASP A 209 18.65 5.63 9.83
N TRP A 210 17.61 5.94 9.06
CA TRP A 210 16.23 5.72 9.46
C TRP A 210 15.72 4.30 9.16
N TYR A 211 16.35 3.57 8.25
CA TYR A 211 15.87 2.28 7.72
C TYR A 211 15.67 1.22 8.80
N ASP A 212 16.70 0.97 9.62
CA ASP A 212 16.69 -0.07 10.65
C ASP A 212 15.63 0.17 11.74
N ASN A 213 15.19 1.41 11.89
CA ASN A 213 14.19 1.82 12.86
C ASN A 213 12.81 2.10 12.21
N THR A 214 12.51 1.42 11.10
CA THR A 214 11.27 1.62 10.33
C THR A 214 10.49 0.32 10.20
N LEU A 215 9.21 0.37 10.60
CA LEU A 215 8.24 -0.65 10.24
C LEU A 215 7.68 -0.34 8.86
N PHE A 216 7.74 -1.30 7.95
CA PHE A 216 7.13 -1.21 6.61
C PHE A 216 5.89 -2.10 6.53
N VAL A 217 4.83 -1.56 5.96
CA VAL A 217 3.68 -2.34 5.48
C VAL A 217 3.65 -2.25 3.97
N ILE A 218 3.71 -3.40 3.30
CA ILE A 218 3.55 -3.49 1.84
C ILE A 218 2.24 -4.19 1.56
N THR A 219 1.36 -3.52 0.82
CA THR A 219 0.03 -4.03 0.46
C THR A 219 -0.41 -3.45 -0.88
N ALA A 220 -1.62 -3.76 -1.31
CA ALA A 220 -2.25 -3.19 -2.49
C ALA A 220 -3.47 -2.36 -2.12
N ASP A 221 -3.88 -1.47 -3.03
CA ASP A 221 -5.17 -0.76 -2.95
C ASP A 221 -6.34 -1.67 -3.32
N HIS A 222 -6.21 -2.47 -4.37
CA HIS A 222 -7.14 -3.51 -4.83
C HIS A 222 -6.40 -4.51 -5.72
N THR A 223 -7.13 -5.48 -6.26
CA THR A 223 -6.65 -6.39 -7.31
C THR A 223 -6.99 -5.82 -8.69
N SER A 224 -6.43 -6.43 -9.74
CA SER A 224 -6.73 -6.09 -11.14
C SER A 224 -7.10 -7.35 -11.93
N LEU A 225 -6.62 -7.45 -13.17
CA LEU A 225 -6.86 -8.58 -14.05
C LEU A 225 -6.34 -9.89 -13.42
N SER A 226 -7.01 -10.99 -13.67
CA SER A 226 -6.63 -12.32 -13.17
C SER A 226 -6.69 -13.36 -14.28
N GLU A 227 -5.68 -14.23 -14.35
CA GLU A 227 -5.59 -15.32 -15.29
C GLU A 227 -6.18 -16.61 -14.72
N HIS A 228 -5.87 -16.91 -13.45
CA HIS A 228 -6.22 -18.19 -12.84
C HIS A 228 -7.60 -18.16 -12.18
N ALA A 229 -8.41 -19.21 -12.44
CA ALA A 229 -9.80 -19.31 -12.01
C ALA A 229 -10.01 -19.05 -10.50
N GLN A 230 -9.05 -19.45 -9.65
CA GLN A 230 -9.14 -19.23 -8.21
C GLN A 230 -9.15 -17.74 -7.82
N PHE A 231 -8.51 -16.87 -8.62
CA PHE A 231 -8.48 -15.42 -8.42
C PHE A 231 -9.61 -14.69 -9.16
N GLN A 232 -10.33 -15.37 -10.05
CA GLN A 232 -11.51 -14.82 -10.74
C GLN A 232 -12.81 -15.02 -9.96
N THR A 233 -12.78 -15.75 -8.85
CA THR A 233 -13.94 -15.92 -7.95
C THR A 233 -14.24 -14.61 -7.20
N LYS A 234 -15.44 -14.48 -6.63
CA LYS A 234 -15.82 -13.32 -5.80
C LYS A 234 -14.81 -13.06 -4.65
N LEU A 235 -14.31 -14.12 -4.03
CA LEU A 235 -13.33 -14.03 -2.95
C LEU A 235 -11.92 -13.82 -3.51
N GLY A 236 -11.55 -14.56 -4.55
CA GLY A 236 -10.24 -14.51 -5.17
C GLY A 236 -9.90 -13.14 -5.75
N SER A 237 -10.90 -12.45 -6.31
CA SER A 237 -10.75 -11.10 -6.87
C SER A 237 -10.56 -9.99 -5.83
N LEU A 238 -10.49 -10.33 -4.56
CA LEU A 238 -10.17 -9.41 -3.46
C LEU A 238 -8.85 -9.77 -2.77
N ARG A 239 -8.15 -10.83 -3.21
CA ARG A 239 -6.95 -11.30 -2.53
C ARG A 239 -5.75 -10.43 -2.87
N ILE A 240 -5.24 -9.74 -1.84
CA ILE A 240 -4.04 -8.88 -1.90
C ILE A 240 -2.99 -9.35 -0.90
N PRO A 241 -1.70 -9.10 -1.13
CA PRO A 241 -0.68 -9.30 -0.10
C PRO A 241 -0.81 -8.26 1.00
N ILE A 242 -0.60 -8.67 2.26
CA ILE A 242 -0.39 -7.77 3.40
C ILE A 242 0.86 -8.28 4.11
N ILE A 243 1.93 -7.49 4.04
CA ILE A 243 3.28 -7.85 4.45
C ILE A 243 3.74 -6.83 5.48
N LEU A 244 4.17 -7.30 6.65
CA LEU A 244 4.77 -6.49 7.70
C LEU A 244 6.26 -6.81 7.76
N PHE A 245 7.10 -5.83 7.45
CA PHE A 245 8.54 -5.97 7.40
C PHE A 245 9.23 -4.94 8.30
N GLN A 246 10.12 -5.39 9.15
CA GLN A 246 11.02 -4.53 9.91
C GLN A 246 12.43 -5.11 9.83
N PRO A 247 13.44 -4.36 9.35
CA PRO A 247 14.76 -4.90 9.05
C PRO A 247 15.48 -5.57 10.23
N THR A 248 15.27 -5.07 11.44
CA THR A 248 15.97 -5.51 12.65
C THR A 248 15.12 -6.38 13.57
N ASP A 249 13.83 -6.57 13.29
CA ASP A 249 12.93 -7.33 14.16
C ASP A 249 12.71 -8.76 13.67
N SER A 250 13.35 -9.70 14.35
CA SER A 250 13.17 -11.13 14.08
C SER A 250 11.84 -11.70 14.62
N LEU A 251 11.06 -10.95 15.40
CA LEU A 251 9.75 -11.37 15.91
C LEU A 251 8.65 -11.21 14.85
N LEU A 252 8.86 -10.29 13.90
CA LEU A 252 7.97 -10.11 12.75
C LEU A 252 8.36 -11.05 11.60
N LEU A 253 8.24 -12.36 11.85
CA LEU A 253 8.56 -13.39 10.86
C LEU A 253 7.46 -14.45 10.73
N GLY A 254 7.30 -14.93 9.52
CA GLY A 254 6.53 -16.12 9.18
C GLY A 254 5.15 -15.85 8.61
N VAL A 255 4.61 -16.90 7.98
CA VAL A 255 3.30 -16.87 7.34
C VAL A 255 2.20 -17.13 8.36
N LYS A 256 1.25 -16.21 8.44
CA LYS A 256 0.07 -16.30 9.32
C LYS A 256 -1.13 -16.77 8.50
N SER A 257 -1.96 -17.63 9.08
CA SER A 257 -3.16 -18.19 8.43
C SER A 257 -4.44 -17.40 8.70
N GLN A 258 -4.39 -16.46 9.65
CA GLN A 258 -5.55 -15.60 9.96
C GLN A 258 -6.00 -14.83 8.70
N VAL A 259 -7.30 -14.56 8.63
CA VAL A 259 -7.86 -13.60 7.71
C VAL A 259 -7.49 -12.20 8.17
N ILE A 260 -7.04 -11.38 7.26
CA ILE A 260 -6.77 -9.96 7.46
C ILE A 260 -7.32 -9.17 6.28
N GLN A 261 -7.73 -7.95 6.50
CA GLN A 261 -8.19 -7.03 5.47
C GLN A 261 -7.56 -5.66 5.64
N GLN A 262 -7.70 -4.79 4.66
CA GLN A 262 -7.07 -3.46 4.70
C GLN A 262 -7.44 -2.64 5.93
N ILE A 263 -8.69 -2.71 6.39
CA ILE A 263 -9.14 -2.00 7.61
C ILE A 263 -8.45 -2.49 8.89
N ASP A 264 -7.86 -3.68 8.89
CA ASP A 264 -7.14 -4.25 10.03
C ASP A 264 -5.70 -3.71 10.13
N ILE A 265 -5.18 -3.08 9.08
CA ILE A 265 -3.81 -2.53 9.06
C ILE A 265 -3.65 -1.47 10.14
N MET A 266 -4.57 -0.51 10.24
CA MET A 266 -4.48 0.56 11.23
C MET A 266 -4.41 0.03 12.68
N PRO A 267 -5.34 -0.78 13.20
CA PRO A 267 -5.25 -1.27 14.58
C PRO A 267 -4.04 -2.19 14.80
N THR A 268 -3.63 -2.97 13.80
CA THR A 268 -2.46 -3.84 13.88
C THR A 268 -1.17 -3.04 14.04
N VAL A 269 -1.00 -2.01 13.24
CA VAL A 269 0.20 -1.16 13.27
C VAL A 269 0.26 -0.32 14.55
N LEU A 270 -0.86 0.25 14.96
CA LEU A 270 -0.90 1.04 16.21
C LEU A 270 -0.50 0.19 17.42
N ASP A 271 -0.92 -1.06 17.49
CA ASP A 271 -0.49 -1.98 18.54
C ASP A 271 1.02 -2.28 18.46
N LEU A 272 1.55 -2.58 17.27
CA LEU A 272 2.99 -2.80 17.05
C LEU A 272 3.85 -1.56 17.40
N LEU A 273 3.31 -0.36 17.23
CA LEU A 273 3.97 0.89 17.62
C LEU A 273 3.81 1.21 19.11
N GLY A 274 3.06 0.40 19.86
CA GLY A 274 2.83 0.58 21.29
C GLY A 274 1.82 1.68 21.62
N TYR A 275 0.88 1.96 20.73
CA TYR A 275 -0.17 2.95 20.97
C TYR A 275 -1.33 2.32 21.75
N HIS A 276 -1.64 2.88 22.92
CA HIS A 276 -2.64 2.31 23.83
C HIS A 276 -3.78 3.27 24.21
N LYS A 277 -3.82 4.47 23.60
CA LYS A 277 -4.96 5.39 23.82
C LYS A 277 -6.19 4.94 23.04
N PRO A 278 -7.41 5.27 23.48
CA PRO A 278 -8.62 4.94 22.75
C PRO A 278 -8.68 5.61 21.37
N TYR A 279 -9.05 4.85 20.36
CA TYR A 279 -9.36 5.30 19.00
C TYR A 279 -10.49 4.47 18.42
N PHE A 280 -11.11 4.95 17.35
CA PHE A 280 -12.12 4.21 16.63
C PHE A 280 -11.50 3.54 15.38
N SER A 281 -11.82 2.27 15.19
CA SER A 281 -11.45 1.47 14.03
C SER A 281 -12.60 0.53 13.66
N PHE A 282 -12.84 0.30 12.37
CA PHE A 282 -13.72 -0.78 11.91
C PHE A 282 -13.00 -2.13 11.86
N GLY A 283 -11.70 -2.13 11.73
CA GLY A 283 -10.87 -3.32 11.75
C GLY A 283 -10.47 -3.76 13.15
N VAL A 284 -9.79 -4.90 13.22
CA VAL A 284 -9.26 -5.50 14.43
C VAL A 284 -7.75 -5.70 14.32
N ASN A 285 -7.03 -5.75 15.45
CA ASN A 285 -5.62 -6.10 15.44
C ASN A 285 -5.44 -7.54 14.95
N ALA A 286 -4.67 -7.74 13.90
CA ALA A 286 -4.44 -9.05 13.29
C ALA A 286 -3.71 -10.05 14.22
N PHE A 287 -3.07 -9.57 15.29
CA PHE A 287 -2.40 -10.40 16.28
C PHE A 287 -3.27 -10.69 17.52
N ASP A 288 -4.45 -10.09 17.64
CA ASP A 288 -5.38 -10.37 18.73
C ASP A 288 -6.08 -11.71 18.49
N SER A 289 -5.66 -12.74 19.23
CA SER A 289 -6.22 -14.09 19.13
C SER A 289 -7.68 -14.19 19.63
N THR A 290 -8.19 -13.17 20.30
CA THR A 290 -9.58 -13.12 20.82
C THR A 290 -10.53 -12.46 19.83
N ALA A 291 -10.01 -11.73 18.83
CA ALA A 291 -10.80 -11.07 17.83
C ALA A 291 -11.35 -12.05 16.77
N SER A 292 -12.49 -11.69 16.18
CA SER A 292 -13.03 -12.40 15.01
C SER A 292 -12.34 -11.92 13.74
N HIS A 293 -11.49 -12.75 13.16
CA HIS A 293 -10.75 -12.47 11.92
C HIS A 293 -11.62 -12.78 10.69
N THR A 294 -12.40 -11.81 10.25
CA THR A 294 -13.30 -11.93 9.10
C THR A 294 -13.01 -10.81 8.09
N ALA A 295 -13.28 -11.06 6.82
CA ALA A 295 -13.23 -10.03 5.78
C ALA A 295 -14.64 -9.62 5.36
N ILE A 296 -14.84 -8.30 5.19
CA ILE A 296 -16.08 -7.70 4.72
C ILE A 296 -15.79 -7.06 3.36
N ALA A 297 -16.61 -7.40 2.38
CA ALA A 297 -16.55 -6.76 1.07
C ALA A 297 -17.96 -6.40 0.61
N PHE A 298 -18.09 -5.21 0.06
CA PHE A 298 -19.30 -4.75 -0.61
C PHE A 298 -19.17 -5.02 -2.09
N LYS A 299 -20.16 -5.69 -2.68
CA LYS A 299 -20.25 -5.89 -4.11
C LYS A 299 -21.41 -5.09 -4.65
N HIS A 300 -21.13 -4.27 -5.66
CA HIS A 300 -22.17 -3.67 -6.49
C HIS A 300 -22.89 -4.80 -7.23
N ASP A 301 -24.15 -5.03 -6.94
CA ASP A 301 -25.00 -5.88 -7.79
C ASP A 301 -25.21 -5.15 -9.11
N GLN A 302 -24.80 -5.79 -10.21
CA GLN A 302 -25.12 -5.36 -11.56
C GLN A 302 -26.49 -5.83 -11.94
#